data_3829e3cdde0d963696fcdbb085d51153
#
_entry.id   3829e3cdde0d963696fcdbb085d51153
#
_cell.length_a   1.000
_cell.length_b   1.000
_cell.length_c   1.000
_cell.angle_alpha   90.00
_cell.angle_beta   90.00
_cell.angle_gamma   90.00
#
_symmetry.space_group_name_H-M   'P 1'
#
loop_
_entity.id
_entity.type
_entity.pdbx_description
1 polymer ?
#
loop_
_entity_poly.entity_id
_entity_poly.type
_entity_poly.pdbx_seq_one_letter_code
_entity_poly.pdbx_strand_id
1 'polypeptide(L)'
;FYLLGNIDLVILQLCVFIPFLLSSLLRWRRISLADKDDSSFTPQWLPIKQQVASLALMMVILVADYTLATEVIQHNAWCDNITLKLMGGLMIASSTLANFILIYQKIDAWIWWVIYACSGMIFYALIGNTFSFVLFTVFLLVNGGTGIAWIKLRKR
;
A
#
# COMPACT_ATOMS: atom_id res chain seq x y z
N PHE A 1 3.95 9.70 24.12
CA PHE A 1 2.53 9.76 23.73
C PHE A 1 2.34 9.47 22.25
N TYR A 2 3.19 10.00 21.35
CA TYR A 2 3.12 9.72 19.91
C TYR A 2 3.45 8.28 19.53
N LEU A 3 4.26 7.58 20.31
CA LEU A 3 4.66 6.19 20.05
C LEU A 3 3.52 5.17 20.32
N LEU A 4 2.64 5.44 21.26
CA LEU A 4 1.55 4.52 21.63
C LEU A 4 0.36 4.57 20.64
N GLY A 5 0.13 5.71 19.97
CA GLY A 5 -0.94 5.87 19.00
C GLY A 5 -0.70 5.21 17.63
N ASN A 6 0.51 4.67 17.39
CA ASN A 6 0.87 4.04 16.11
C ASN A 6 1.30 2.57 16.28
N ILE A 7 1.00 1.94 17.42
CA ILE A 7 1.36 0.52 17.65
C ILE A 7 0.66 -0.39 16.65
N ASP A 8 -0.59 -0.11 16.33
CA ASP A 8 -1.38 -0.78 15.31
C ASP A 8 -0.74 -0.69 13.92
N LEU A 9 -0.26 0.48 13.51
CA LEU A 9 0.52 0.67 12.27
C LEU A 9 1.85 -0.10 12.31
N VAL A 10 2.54 -0.10 13.46
CA VAL A 10 3.79 -0.87 13.62
C VAL A 10 3.52 -2.37 13.55
N ILE A 11 2.49 -2.86 14.24
CA ILE A 11 2.08 -4.28 14.19
C ILE A 11 1.68 -4.66 12.76
N LEU A 12 0.89 -3.84 12.07
CA LEU A 12 0.52 -4.06 10.68
C LEU A 12 1.75 -4.12 9.77
N GLN A 13 2.69 -3.19 9.92
CA GLN A 13 3.92 -3.19 9.14
C GLN A 13 4.76 -4.44 9.42
N LEU A 14 4.93 -4.85 10.67
CA LEU A 14 5.70 -6.03 11.03
C LEU A 14 5.00 -7.33 10.61
N CYS A 15 3.69 -7.45 10.86
CA CYS A 15 2.94 -8.69 10.64
C CYS A 15 2.44 -8.86 9.20
N VAL A 16 2.26 -7.77 8.46
CA VAL A 16 1.76 -7.81 7.08
C VAL A 16 2.84 -7.42 6.08
N PHE A 17 3.48 -6.28 6.22
CA PHE A 17 4.45 -5.78 5.25
C PHE A 17 5.67 -6.68 5.12
N ILE A 18 6.29 -7.09 6.24
CA ILE A 18 7.51 -7.91 6.19
C ILE A 18 7.23 -9.28 5.56
N PRO A 19 6.19 -10.04 5.96
CA PRO A 19 5.86 -11.31 5.31
C PRO A 19 5.55 -11.16 3.81
N PHE A 20 4.83 -10.11 3.41
CA PHE A 20 4.55 -9.86 1.99
C PHE A 20 5.80 -9.50 1.20
N LEU A 21 6.69 -8.67 1.76
CA LEU A 21 7.95 -8.29 1.13
C LEU A 21 8.85 -9.52 0.95
N LEU A 22 8.99 -10.35 1.98
CA LEU A 22 9.75 -11.59 1.92
C LEU A 22 9.15 -12.56 0.90
N SER A 23 7.83 -12.72 0.88
CA SER A 23 7.13 -13.56 -0.10
C SER A 23 7.38 -13.08 -1.53
N SER A 24 7.35 -11.77 -1.76
CA SER A 24 7.65 -11.16 -3.06
C SER A 24 9.09 -11.44 -3.47
N LEU A 25 10.06 -11.21 -2.59
CA LEU A 25 11.48 -11.45 -2.86
C LEU A 25 11.77 -12.93 -3.16
N LEU A 26 11.20 -13.85 -2.38
CA LEU A 26 11.36 -15.28 -2.59
C LEU A 26 10.76 -15.73 -3.92
N ARG A 27 9.57 -15.23 -4.26
CA ARG A 27 8.91 -15.53 -5.52
C ARG A 27 9.70 -14.98 -6.71
N TRP A 28 10.14 -13.73 -6.63
CA TRP A 28 10.92 -13.10 -7.70
C TRP A 28 12.26 -13.80 -7.91
N ARG A 29 12.93 -14.19 -6.82
CA ARG A 29 14.15 -14.99 -6.89
C ARG A 29 13.92 -16.35 -7.57
N ARG A 30 12.82 -17.05 -7.25
CA ARG A 30 12.46 -18.33 -7.89
C ARG A 30 12.24 -18.15 -9.40
N ILE A 31 11.50 -17.10 -9.80
CA ILE A 31 11.27 -16.80 -11.21
C ILE A 31 12.60 -16.50 -11.91
N SER A 32 13.44 -15.63 -11.35
CA SER A 32 14.76 -15.30 -11.90
C SER A 32 15.69 -16.50 -12.04
N LEU A 33 15.61 -17.47 -11.13
CA LEU A 33 16.40 -18.70 -11.20
C LEU A 33 15.86 -19.72 -12.21
N ALA A 34 14.53 -19.74 -12.41
CA ALA A 34 13.88 -20.62 -13.39
C ALA A 34 14.05 -20.11 -14.83
N ASP A 35 14.17 -18.81 -15.00
CA ASP A 35 14.19 -18.13 -16.30
C ASP A 35 15.63 -17.80 -16.74
N LYS A 36 16.49 -18.84 -16.81
CA LYS A 36 17.87 -18.69 -17.32
C LYS A 36 17.93 -18.45 -18.81
N ASP A 37 16.85 -18.70 -19.55
CA ASP A 37 16.74 -18.50 -21.00
C ASP A 37 15.69 -17.44 -21.33
N ASP A 38 16.14 -16.18 -21.38
CA ASP A 38 15.65 -15.08 -22.27
C ASP A 38 14.17 -14.69 -22.26
N SER A 39 13.41 -14.93 -21.21
CA SER A 39 12.09 -14.32 -21.12
C SER A 39 12.17 -12.96 -20.44
N SER A 40 12.17 -11.91 -21.25
CA SER A 40 12.03 -10.53 -20.80
C SER A 40 10.80 -10.41 -19.87
N PHE A 41 11.02 -9.99 -18.62
CA PHE A 41 9.95 -9.68 -17.69
C PHE A 41 8.95 -8.71 -18.35
N THR A 42 7.73 -9.19 -18.61
CA THR A 42 6.65 -8.39 -19.17
C THR A 42 5.58 -8.13 -18.11
N PRO A 43 5.58 -6.94 -17.51
CA PRO A 43 4.57 -6.58 -16.53
C PRO A 43 3.18 -6.55 -17.17
N GLN A 44 2.18 -7.09 -16.48
CA GLN A 44 0.81 -7.20 -16.96
C GLN A 44 -0.16 -6.49 -16.02
N TRP A 45 -1.29 -6.03 -16.56
CA TRP A 45 -2.41 -5.58 -15.76
C TRP A 45 -3.18 -6.76 -15.17
N LEU A 46 -3.84 -6.53 -14.04
CA LEU A 46 -4.84 -7.48 -13.53
C LEU A 46 -6.00 -7.59 -14.51
N PRO A 47 -6.59 -8.80 -14.69
CA PRO A 47 -7.89 -8.94 -15.35
C PRO A 47 -8.95 -8.08 -14.66
N ILE A 48 -9.89 -7.54 -15.43
CA ILE A 48 -10.93 -6.63 -14.92
C ILE A 48 -11.69 -7.19 -13.71
N LYS A 49 -11.97 -8.48 -13.69
CA LYS A 49 -12.64 -9.15 -12.55
C LYS A 49 -11.81 -9.06 -11.28
N GLN A 50 -10.48 -9.18 -11.38
CA GLN A 50 -9.57 -9.07 -10.23
C GLN A 50 -9.37 -7.60 -9.81
N GLN A 51 -9.44 -6.64 -10.74
CA GLN A 51 -9.45 -5.21 -10.40
C GLN A 51 -10.70 -4.85 -9.59
N VAL A 52 -11.87 -5.31 -10.03
CA VAL A 52 -13.12 -5.11 -9.27
C VAL A 52 -13.05 -5.80 -7.90
N ALA A 53 -12.52 -7.02 -7.85
CA ALA A 53 -12.34 -7.72 -6.58
C ALA A 53 -11.38 -6.99 -5.63
N SER A 54 -10.30 -6.38 -6.16
CA SER A 54 -9.37 -5.59 -5.34
C SER A 54 -10.02 -4.33 -4.80
N LEU A 55 -10.88 -3.66 -5.58
CA LEU A 55 -11.68 -2.52 -5.10
C LEU A 55 -12.67 -2.94 -4.00
N ALA A 56 -13.37 -4.06 -4.19
CA ALA A 56 -14.29 -4.59 -3.17
C ALA A 56 -13.53 -4.95 -1.87
N LEU A 57 -12.37 -5.59 -1.99
CA LEU A 57 -11.52 -5.91 -0.85
C LEU A 57 -11.01 -4.65 -0.13
N MET A 58 -10.64 -3.60 -0.88
CA MET A 58 -10.28 -2.31 -0.30
C MET A 58 -11.42 -1.75 0.55
N MET A 59 -12.66 -1.78 0.04
CA MET A 59 -13.80 -1.29 0.78
C MET A 59 -14.06 -2.09 2.06
N VAL A 60 -13.89 -3.42 2.00
CA VAL A 60 -14.02 -4.29 3.19
C VAL A 60 -12.96 -3.94 4.23
N ILE A 61 -11.70 -3.78 3.82
CA ILE A 61 -10.60 -3.42 4.75
C ILE A 61 -10.85 -2.02 5.33
N LEU A 62 -11.28 -1.06 4.52
CA LEU A 62 -11.58 0.30 4.96
C LEU A 62 -12.71 0.32 6.01
N VAL A 63 -13.80 -0.41 5.76
CA VAL A 63 -14.91 -0.53 6.70
C VAL A 63 -14.46 -1.23 7.98
N ALA A 64 -13.71 -2.32 7.87
CA ALA A 64 -13.18 -3.03 9.02
C ALA A 64 -12.26 -2.14 9.87
N ASP A 65 -11.34 -1.40 9.23
CA ASP A 65 -10.46 -0.47 9.93
C ASP A 65 -11.25 0.66 10.59
N TYR A 66 -12.22 1.24 9.89
CA TYR A 66 -13.08 2.29 10.43
C TYR A 66 -13.86 1.81 11.67
N THR A 67 -14.42 0.60 11.64
CA THR A 67 -15.16 0.02 12.76
C THR A 67 -14.23 -0.32 13.93
N LEU A 68 -13.08 -0.94 13.67
CA LEU A 68 -12.09 -1.23 14.69
C LEU A 68 -11.51 0.04 15.32
N ALA A 69 -11.21 1.06 14.53
CA ALA A 69 -10.73 2.33 15.04
C ALA A 69 -11.76 3.04 15.93
N THR A 70 -13.06 2.90 15.63
CA THR A 70 -14.13 3.49 16.46
C THR A 70 -14.35 2.71 17.74
N GLU A 71 -14.25 1.39 17.73
CA GLU A 71 -14.57 0.53 18.89
C GLU A 71 -13.39 0.34 19.85
N VAL A 72 -12.16 0.21 19.29
CA VAL A 72 -10.97 -0.21 20.07
C VAL A 72 -10.08 0.98 20.45
N ILE A 73 -10.05 2.03 19.64
CA ILE A 73 -9.08 3.14 19.76
C ILE A 73 -9.73 4.43 20.30
N GLN A 74 -10.89 4.33 20.96
CA GLN A 74 -11.69 5.47 21.49
C GLN A 74 -10.90 6.49 22.34
N HIS A 75 -9.63 6.27 22.63
CA HIS A 75 -8.83 7.12 23.52
C HIS A 75 -7.82 8.03 22.82
N ASN A 76 -7.77 8.05 21.49
CA ASN A 76 -6.83 8.90 20.77
C ASN A 76 -7.53 10.14 20.18
N ALA A 77 -6.92 11.31 20.35
CA ALA A 77 -7.41 12.61 19.85
C ALA A 77 -7.66 12.66 18.30
N TRP A 78 -7.31 11.61 17.59
CA TRP A 78 -7.52 11.41 16.16
C TRP A 78 -8.90 10.82 15.84
N CYS A 79 -9.55 10.19 16.84
CA CYS A 79 -10.81 9.49 16.65
C CYS A 79 -11.98 10.42 16.31
N ASP A 80 -11.88 11.70 16.60
CA ASP A 80 -12.93 12.67 16.33
C ASP A 80 -12.90 13.25 14.92
N ASN A 81 -11.77 13.08 14.20
CA ASN A 81 -11.62 13.60 12.84
C ASN A 81 -11.84 12.50 11.80
N ILE A 82 -13.01 12.54 11.14
CA ILE A 82 -13.39 11.56 10.12
C ILE A 82 -12.39 11.51 8.95
N THR A 83 -11.77 12.64 8.59
CA THR A 83 -10.79 12.70 7.51
C THR A 83 -9.53 11.92 7.88
N LEU A 84 -9.05 12.06 9.11
CA LEU A 84 -7.89 11.31 9.60
C LEU A 84 -8.17 9.81 9.63
N LYS A 85 -9.36 9.40 10.10
CA LYS A 85 -9.77 7.99 10.07
C LYS A 85 -9.78 7.43 8.64
N LEU A 86 -10.40 8.17 7.71
CA LEU A 86 -10.47 7.74 6.31
C LEU A 86 -9.09 7.68 5.66
N MET A 87 -8.21 8.66 5.90
CA MET A 87 -6.86 8.63 5.34
C MET A 87 -6.01 7.51 5.93
N GLY A 88 -6.12 7.26 7.24
CA GLY A 88 -5.48 6.12 7.90
C GLY A 88 -5.94 4.79 7.32
N GLY A 89 -7.25 4.58 7.22
CA GLY A 89 -7.83 3.36 6.63
C GLY A 89 -7.44 3.17 5.16
N LEU A 90 -7.40 4.26 4.36
CA LEU A 90 -6.92 4.21 2.98
C LEU A 90 -5.44 3.82 2.90
N MET A 91 -4.60 4.30 3.82
CA MET A 91 -3.20 3.87 3.90
C MET A 91 -3.09 2.37 4.16
N ILE A 92 -3.81 1.85 5.14
CA ILE A 92 -3.80 0.43 5.49
C ILE A 92 -4.31 -0.42 4.32
N ALA A 93 -5.47 -0.10 3.79
CA ALA A 93 -6.10 -0.86 2.71
C ALA A 93 -5.25 -0.86 1.43
N SER A 94 -4.80 0.32 0.98
CA SER A 94 -4.03 0.46 -0.25
C SER A 94 -2.66 -0.20 -0.16
N SER A 95 -1.95 -0.07 0.97
CA SER A 95 -0.65 -0.73 1.15
C SER A 95 -0.76 -2.26 1.20
N THR A 96 -1.80 -2.78 1.85
CA THR A 96 -2.07 -4.22 1.89
C THR A 96 -2.32 -4.77 0.48
N LEU A 97 -3.18 -4.10 -0.29
CA LEU A 97 -3.46 -4.48 -1.68
C LEU A 97 -2.25 -4.35 -2.59
N ALA A 98 -1.51 -3.24 -2.47
CA ALA A 98 -0.30 -3.02 -3.25
C ALA A 98 0.71 -4.17 -3.06
N ASN A 99 0.98 -4.55 -1.80
CA ASN A 99 1.88 -5.66 -1.49
C ASN A 99 1.36 -6.99 -2.04
N PHE A 100 0.07 -7.29 -1.84
CA PHE A 100 -0.53 -8.52 -2.34
C PHE A 100 -0.44 -8.62 -3.87
N ILE A 101 -0.78 -7.55 -4.60
CA ILE A 101 -0.75 -7.50 -6.06
C ILE A 101 0.70 -7.53 -6.58
N LEU A 102 1.64 -6.92 -5.86
CA LEU A 102 3.06 -6.89 -6.22
C LEU A 102 3.69 -8.29 -6.23
N ILE A 103 3.23 -9.21 -5.36
CA ILE A 103 3.66 -10.62 -5.37
C ILE A 103 3.44 -11.25 -6.76
N TYR A 104 2.37 -10.85 -7.44
CA TYR A 104 2.03 -11.35 -8.79
C TYR A 104 2.62 -10.51 -9.92
N GLN A 105 3.51 -9.55 -9.60
CA GLN A 105 4.18 -8.67 -10.58
C GLN A 105 3.21 -7.92 -11.49
N LYS A 106 2.07 -7.47 -10.94
CA LYS A 106 1.07 -6.72 -11.69
C LYS A 106 1.27 -5.22 -11.57
N ILE A 107 1.02 -4.50 -12.69
CA ILE A 107 1.19 -3.05 -12.78
C ILE A 107 0.26 -2.33 -11.80
N ASP A 108 -0.92 -2.88 -11.57
CA ASP A 108 -1.94 -2.33 -10.66
C ASP A 108 -1.41 -2.08 -9.24
N ALA A 109 -0.38 -2.82 -8.80
CA ALA A 109 0.26 -2.59 -7.50
C ALA A 109 0.75 -1.14 -7.33
N TRP A 110 1.26 -0.54 -8.41
CA TRP A 110 1.78 0.83 -8.37
C TRP A 110 0.69 1.88 -8.21
N ILE A 111 -0.52 1.61 -8.71
CA ILE A 111 -1.69 2.48 -8.48
C ILE A 111 -2.01 2.52 -6.98
N TRP A 112 -2.03 1.35 -6.33
CA TRP A 112 -2.29 1.24 -4.90
C TRP A 112 -1.20 1.90 -4.05
N TRP A 113 0.07 1.80 -4.47
CA TRP A 113 1.16 2.51 -3.82
C TRP A 113 1.05 4.03 -3.96
N VAL A 114 0.57 4.53 -5.10
CA VAL A 114 0.29 5.97 -5.29
C VAL A 114 -0.85 6.41 -4.36
N ILE A 115 -1.94 5.64 -4.28
CA ILE A 115 -3.05 5.94 -3.35
C ILE A 115 -2.55 5.97 -1.90
N TYR A 116 -1.73 4.99 -1.49
CA TYR A 116 -1.08 4.96 -0.19
C TYR A 116 -0.28 6.23 0.10
N ALA A 117 0.56 6.64 -0.85
CA ALA A 117 1.41 7.81 -0.68
C ALA A 117 0.59 9.11 -0.59
N CYS A 118 -0.44 9.27 -1.43
CA CYS A 118 -1.33 10.44 -1.39
C CYS A 118 -2.11 10.50 -0.07
N SER A 119 -2.66 9.38 0.39
CA SER A 119 -3.37 9.32 1.67
C SER A 119 -2.46 9.66 2.84
N GLY A 120 -1.21 9.15 2.83
CA GLY A 120 -0.21 9.47 3.84
C GLY A 120 0.20 10.94 3.85
N MET A 121 0.37 11.54 2.68
CA MET A 121 0.64 12.99 2.59
C MET A 121 -0.47 13.81 3.24
N ILE A 122 -1.74 13.51 2.91
CA ILE A 122 -2.89 14.21 3.50
C ILE A 122 -2.95 13.97 5.00
N PHE A 123 -2.80 12.73 5.44
CA PHE A 123 -2.82 12.36 6.85
C PHE A 123 -1.76 13.11 7.64
N TYR A 124 -0.50 13.08 7.20
CA TYR A 124 0.62 13.71 7.91
C TYR A 124 0.61 15.24 7.80
N ALA A 125 0.03 15.81 6.73
CA ALA A 125 -0.21 17.25 6.64
C ALA A 125 -1.23 17.71 7.70
N LEU A 126 -2.33 16.97 7.87
CA LEU A 126 -3.38 17.30 8.84
C LEU A 126 -2.89 17.22 10.30
N ILE A 127 -1.97 16.32 10.60
CA ILE A 127 -1.40 16.21 11.95
C ILE A 127 -0.17 17.09 12.18
N GLY A 128 0.26 17.84 11.17
CA GLY A 128 1.42 18.73 11.27
C GLY A 128 2.77 18.02 11.33
N ASN A 129 2.85 16.75 10.93
CA ASN A 129 4.12 16.01 10.91
C ASN A 129 4.84 16.21 9.56
N THR A 130 5.62 17.29 9.48
CA THR A 130 6.36 17.70 8.28
C THR A 130 7.34 16.64 7.79
N PHE A 131 8.02 15.94 8.71
CA PHE A 131 9.00 14.90 8.33
C PHE A 131 8.32 13.76 7.57
N SER A 132 7.22 13.23 8.11
CA SER A 132 6.48 12.16 7.45
C SER A 132 5.81 12.66 6.16
N PHE A 133 5.33 13.88 6.11
CA PHE A 133 4.80 14.49 4.89
C PHE A 133 5.84 14.48 3.75
N VAL A 134 7.08 14.93 4.04
CA VAL A 134 8.18 14.92 3.05
C VAL A 134 8.51 13.48 2.63
N LEU A 135 8.56 12.55 3.58
CA LEU A 135 8.82 11.14 3.29
C LEU A 135 7.78 10.56 2.32
N PHE A 136 6.48 10.84 2.55
CA PHE A 136 5.40 10.36 1.68
C PHE A 136 5.41 11.06 0.31
N THR A 137 5.87 12.31 0.24
CA THR A 137 6.12 12.99 -1.04
C THR A 137 7.19 12.25 -1.85
N VAL A 138 8.29 11.87 -1.23
CA VAL A 138 9.33 11.05 -1.89
C VAL A 138 8.77 9.69 -2.32
N PHE A 139 7.98 9.03 -1.48
CA PHE A 139 7.30 7.79 -1.83
C PHE A 139 6.40 7.94 -3.06
N LEU A 140 5.64 9.03 -3.15
CA LEU A 140 4.79 9.31 -4.32
C LEU A 140 5.61 9.41 -5.61
N LEU A 141 6.73 10.14 -5.57
CA LEU A 141 7.60 10.31 -6.73
C LEU A 141 8.23 8.98 -7.16
N VAL A 142 8.74 8.20 -6.21
CA VAL A 142 9.39 6.91 -6.49
C VAL A 142 8.37 5.90 -7.03
N ASN A 143 7.22 5.73 -6.37
CA ASN A 143 6.22 4.77 -6.79
C ASN A 143 5.55 5.16 -8.11
N GLY A 144 5.26 6.44 -8.31
CA GLY A 144 4.74 6.96 -9.58
C GLY A 144 5.74 6.75 -10.72
N GLY A 145 7.01 7.08 -10.49
CA GLY A 145 8.10 6.86 -11.46
C GLY A 145 8.26 5.39 -11.82
N THR A 146 8.26 4.51 -10.83
CA THR A 146 8.36 3.06 -11.06
C THR A 146 7.16 2.51 -11.82
N GLY A 147 5.94 2.95 -11.47
CA GLY A 147 4.73 2.57 -12.20
C GLY A 147 4.79 2.96 -13.68
N ILE A 148 5.24 4.19 -13.97
CA ILE A 148 5.44 4.66 -15.36
C ILE A 148 6.48 3.81 -16.08
N ALA A 149 7.59 3.47 -15.41
CA ALA A 149 8.63 2.61 -15.99
C ALA A 149 8.08 1.23 -16.36
N TRP A 150 7.27 0.61 -15.50
CA TRP A 150 6.62 -0.68 -15.77
C TRP A 150 5.64 -0.62 -16.94
N ILE A 151 4.86 0.47 -17.05
CA ILE A 151 3.95 0.67 -18.19
C ILE A 151 4.74 0.78 -19.51
N LYS A 152 5.91 1.45 -19.50
CA LYS A 152 6.77 1.57 -20.67
C LYS A 152 7.40 0.23 -21.05
N LEU A 153 7.82 -0.58 -20.09
CA LEU A 153 8.36 -1.93 -20.34
C LEU A 153 7.34 -2.86 -21.02
N ARG A 154 6.05 -2.75 -20.65
CA ARG A 154 4.99 -3.52 -21.29
C ARG A 154 4.80 -3.22 -22.78
N LYS A 155 5.10 -1.98 -23.20
CA LYS A 155 4.85 -1.54 -24.59
C LYS A 155 5.98 -1.92 -25.55
N ARG A 156 7.08 -2.45 -25.05
CA ARG A 156 8.19 -3.00 -25.84
C ARG A 156 7.99 -4.48 -26.12
#